data_6fb1287b21d98ef18e7e3af36f848d5d
#
_entry.id   6fb1287b21d98ef18e7e3af36f848d5d
#
_cell.length_a   1.000
_cell.length_b   1.000
_cell.length_c   1.000
_cell.angle_alpha   90.00
_cell.angle_beta   90.00
_cell.angle_gamma   90.00
#
_symmetry.space_group_name_H-M   'P 1'
#
loop_
_entity.id
_entity.type
_entity.pdbx_description
1 polymer ?
#
loop_
_entity_poly.entity_id
_entity_poly.type
_entity_poly.pdbx_seq_one_letter_code
_entity_poly.pdbx_strand_id
1 'polypeptide(L)'
;MIKLVATDMDGTFLDEAGQFDMERLKKLLHSYKEKGIYFAVASGRGLLSLEKHFADVKDEIIFIAENGSLVRFHGQDLYEATMPRDFYLSTFEKLKTSPYFDEKKMLLTGKKACYVLDTVDETYLMFSHHYNENIQKVASLEDITDEIFKFTTNFTEETVEVGEAWVNEHVPGVKAMTTGFESIDIVLDYVDKGVAIVELAKKLNLDMDQVMAFGDNLNDLHMMQVVGHPVAPENARPEILELAETVIGHHKDQSVIAYMEEL
;
A
#
# COMPACT_ATOMS: atom_id res chain seq x y z
N MET A 1 -0.67 25.29 -8.39
CA MET A 1 -1.87 25.12 -7.52
C MET A 1 -2.15 23.62 -7.41
N ILE A 2 -2.25 23.10 -6.20
CA ILE A 2 -2.47 21.66 -5.93
C ILE A 2 -3.83 21.20 -6.48
N LYS A 3 -3.84 20.05 -7.10
CA LYS A 3 -5.02 19.38 -7.69
C LYS A 3 -5.18 17.94 -7.25
N LEU A 4 -4.13 17.30 -6.74
CA LEU A 4 -4.16 15.98 -6.17
C LEU A 4 -3.36 15.99 -4.87
N VAL A 5 -3.97 15.49 -3.81
CA VAL A 5 -3.33 15.26 -2.50
C VAL A 5 -3.38 13.77 -2.22
N ALA A 6 -2.24 13.15 -2.05
CA ALA A 6 -2.12 11.73 -1.70
C ALA A 6 -1.50 11.57 -0.30
N THR A 7 -1.92 10.60 0.46
CA THR A 7 -1.34 10.30 1.77
C THR A 7 -1.12 8.82 1.97
N ASP A 8 0.02 8.45 2.54
CA ASP A 8 0.15 7.16 3.20
C ASP A 8 -0.74 7.10 4.45
N MET A 9 -0.95 5.91 4.99
CA MET A 9 -1.82 5.68 6.14
C MET A 9 -1.04 5.49 7.44
N ASP A 10 -0.29 4.40 7.55
CA ASP A 10 0.32 3.92 8.78
C ASP A 10 1.60 4.70 9.10
N GLY A 11 1.61 5.49 10.18
CA GLY A 11 2.72 6.40 10.49
C GLY A 11 2.61 7.77 9.84
N THR A 12 1.58 8.00 9.00
CA THR A 12 1.35 9.25 8.28
C THR A 12 -0.04 9.82 8.59
N PHE A 13 -1.11 9.27 8.00
CA PHE A 13 -2.48 9.80 8.16
C PHE A 13 -3.17 9.33 9.43
N LEU A 14 -2.88 8.09 9.85
CA LEU A 14 -3.45 7.49 11.05
C LEU A 14 -2.66 7.91 12.29
N ASP A 15 -3.35 8.05 13.41
CA ASP A 15 -2.73 8.21 14.72
C ASP A 15 -2.14 6.88 15.26
N GLU A 16 -1.57 6.89 16.48
CA GLU A 16 -0.98 5.70 17.11
C GLU A 16 -1.99 4.58 17.39
N ALA A 17 -3.28 4.90 17.44
CA ALA A 17 -4.36 3.92 17.59
C ALA A 17 -4.88 3.39 16.25
N GLY A 18 -4.28 3.80 15.13
CA GLY A 18 -4.73 3.45 13.79
C GLY A 18 -6.05 4.13 13.40
N GLN A 19 -6.34 5.30 13.97
CA GLN A 19 -7.59 6.03 13.80
C GLN A 19 -7.34 7.41 13.17
N PHE A 20 -8.40 8.01 12.64
CA PHE A 20 -8.46 9.40 12.18
C PHE A 20 -9.85 9.99 12.43
N ASP A 21 -9.96 11.30 12.40
CA ASP A 21 -11.24 12.00 12.57
C ASP A 21 -12.04 11.99 11.26
N MET A 22 -13.03 11.10 11.16
CA MET A 22 -13.90 10.94 9.99
C MET A 22 -14.70 12.22 9.70
N GLU A 23 -15.15 12.95 10.72
CA GLU A 23 -15.93 14.17 10.52
C GLU A 23 -15.08 15.33 9.98
N ARG A 24 -13.81 15.40 10.38
CA ARG A 24 -12.84 16.32 9.76
C ARG A 24 -12.59 15.94 8.31
N LEU A 25 -12.38 14.66 8.03
CA LEU A 25 -12.16 14.19 6.66
C LEU A 25 -13.34 14.49 5.76
N LYS A 26 -14.60 14.27 6.20
CA LYS A 26 -15.80 14.63 5.42
C LYS A 26 -15.84 16.12 5.07
N LYS A 27 -15.52 16.99 6.01
CA LYS A 27 -15.45 18.45 5.78
C LYS A 27 -14.35 18.81 4.80
N LEU A 28 -13.17 18.19 4.95
CA LEU A 28 -12.04 18.37 4.05
C LEU A 28 -12.38 17.97 2.61
N LEU A 29 -12.96 16.77 2.43
CA LEU A 29 -13.38 16.28 1.11
C LEU A 29 -14.41 17.20 0.44
N HIS A 30 -15.35 17.74 1.22
CA HIS A 30 -16.30 18.73 0.71
C HIS A 30 -15.59 19.99 0.21
N SER A 31 -14.65 20.57 0.99
CA SER A 31 -13.84 21.71 0.58
C SER A 31 -12.99 21.39 -0.65
N TYR A 32 -12.36 20.22 -0.70
CA TYR A 32 -11.55 19.80 -1.83
C TYR A 32 -12.35 19.68 -3.11
N LYS A 33 -13.56 19.12 -3.03
CA LYS A 33 -14.47 19.04 -4.16
C LYS A 33 -14.81 20.43 -4.72
N GLU A 34 -15.08 21.41 -3.87
CA GLU A 34 -15.33 22.81 -4.30
C GLU A 34 -14.13 23.46 -4.98
N LYS A 35 -12.89 23.14 -4.51
CA LYS A 35 -11.62 23.62 -5.07
C LYS A 35 -11.14 22.81 -6.29
N GLY A 36 -11.82 21.72 -6.62
CA GLY A 36 -11.42 20.77 -7.67
C GLY A 36 -10.09 20.08 -7.35
N ILE A 37 -9.93 19.65 -6.08
CA ILE A 37 -8.78 18.89 -5.57
C ILE A 37 -9.23 17.45 -5.37
N TYR A 38 -8.48 16.50 -5.89
CA TYR A 38 -8.65 15.07 -5.62
C TYR A 38 -7.92 14.66 -4.35
N PHE A 39 -8.49 13.73 -3.60
CA PHE A 39 -7.84 13.11 -2.45
C PHE A 39 -7.60 11.63 -2.72
N ALA A 40 -6.38 11.16 -2.46
CA ALA A 40 -5.97 9.77 -2.63
C ALA A 40 -5.34 9.21 -1.34
N VAL A 41 -5.63 7.96 -1.05
CA VAL A 41 -4.96 7.17 0.00
C VAL A 41 -4.05 6.17 -0.68
N ALA A 42 -2.75 6.16 -0.34
CA ALA A 42 -1.74 5.28 -0.91
C ALA A 42 -1.17 4.33 0.16
N SER A 43 -1.49 3.05 0.09
CA SER A 43 -1.17 2.10 1.16
C SER A 43 -0.71 0.74 0.63
N GLY A 44 0.06 0.01 1.46
CA GLY A 44 0.31 -1.41 1.27
C GLY A 44 -0.89 -2.30 1.57
N ARG A 45 -1.91 -1.75 2.25
CA ARG A 45 -3.15 -2.47 2.57
C ARG A 45 -3.92 -2.86 1.31
N GLY A 46 -4.65 -3.99 1.40
CA GLY A 46 -5.55 -4.43 0.34
C GLY A 46 -6.73 -3.49 0.12
N LEU A 47 -7.21 -3.40 -1.12
CA LEU A 47 -8.33 -2.53 -1.48
C LEU A 47 -9.57 -2.78 -0.61
N LEU A 48 -9.95 -4.04 -0.36
CA LEU A 48 -11.12 -4.37 0.45
C LEU A 48 -11.01 -3.84 1.88
N SER A 49 -9.80 -3.87 2.44
CA SER A 49 -9.51 -3.29 3.76
C SER A 49 -9.62 -1.77 3.74
N LEU A 50 -9.10 -1.10 2.71
CA LEU A 50 -9.20 0.35 2.55
C LEU A 50 -10.66 0.79 2.35
N GLU A 51 -11.43 0.15 1.47
CA GLU A 51 -12.85 0.47 1.25
C GLU A 51 -13.69 0.30 2.52
N LYS A 52 -13.37 -0.70 3.35
CA LYS A 52 -14.01 -0.88 4.65
C LYS A 52 -13.65 0.23 5.64
N HIS A 53 -12.37 0.63 5.68
CA HIS A 53 -11.88 1.67 6.58
C HIS A 53 -12.47 3.04 6.26
N PHE A 54 -12.70 3.34 4.97
CA PHE A 54 -13.28 4.58 4.47
C PHE A 54 -14.73 4.42 3.98
N ALA A 55 -15.50 3.46 4.50
CA ALA A 55 -16.82 3.08 4.00
C ALA A 55 -17.78 4.27 3.81
N ASP A 56 -17.75 5.26 4.70
CA ASP A 56 -18.62 6.45 4.68
C ASP A 56 -18.29 7.42 3.53
N VAL A 57 -17.08 7.39 2.99
CA VAL A 57 -16.56 8.38 2.02
C VAL A 57 -15.84 7.72 0.83
N LYS A 58 -15.94 6.40 0.69
CA LYS A 58 -15.19 5.62 -0.31
C LYS A 58 -15.39 6.09 -1.76
N ASP A 59 -16.56 6.63 -2.09
CA ASP A 59 -16.85 7.13 -3.42
C ASP A 59 -16.26 8.52 -3.68
N GLU A 60 -15.71 9.18 -2.66
CA GLU A 60 -15.07 10.50 -2.77
C GLU A 60 -13.53 10.41 -2.76
N ILE A 61 -12.99 9.20 -2.51
CA ILE A 61 -11.54 8.95 -2.33
C ILE A 61 -11.00 8.10 -3.48
N ILE A 62 -9.80 8.41 -3.92
CA ILE A 62 -9.01 7.55 -4.81
C ILE A 62 -8.19 6.61 -3.93
N PHE A 63 -8.25 5.31 -4.21
CA PHE A 63 -7.46 4.30 -3.52
C PHE A 63 -6.28 3.87 -4.39
N ILE A 64 -5.06 4.07 -3.87
CA ILE A 64 -3.83 3.46 -4.37
C ILE A 64 -3.51 2.33 -3.39
N ALA A 65 -3.93 1.11 -3.72
CA ALA A 65 -3.85 -0.06 -2.87
C ALA A 65 -2.70 -0.99 -3.27
N GLU A 66 -2.42 -1.99 -2.44
CA GLU A 66 -1.43 -3.05 -2.70
C GLU A 66 -0.06 -2.51 -3.09
N ASN A 67 0.45 -1.52 -2.33
CA ASN A 67 1.71 -0.81 -2.62
C ASN A 67 1.76 -0.18 -4.03
N GLY A 68 0.61 0.15 -4.63
CA GLY A 68 0.54 0.75 -5.95
C GLY A 68 0.16 -0.21 -7.08
N SER A 69 -0.13 -1.49 -6.79
CA SER A 69 -0.58 -2.43 -7.81
C SER A 69 -1.98 -2.14 -8.33
N LEU A 70 -2.80 -1.39 -7.59
CA LEU A 70 -4.16 -1.08 -7.96
C LEU A 70 -4.50 0.39 -7.64
N VAL A 71 -5.06 1.10 -8.62
CA VAL A 71 -5.64 2.43 -8.42
C VAL A 71 -7.12 2.39 -8.75
N ARG A 72 -7.98 2.70 -7.77
CA ARG A 72 -9.44 2.70 -7.93
C ARG A 72 -10.04 4.06 -7.58
N PHE A 73 -11.01 4.51 -8.39
CA PHE A 73 -11.81 5.69 -8.13
C PHE A 73 -13.25 5.49 -8.62
N HIS A 74 -14.25 5.86 -7.82
CA HIS A 74 -15.68 5.67 -8.13
C HIS A 74 -16.01 4.23 -8.56
N GLY A 75 -15.39 3.23 -7.93
CA GLY A 75 -15.59 1.83 -8.29
C GLY A 75 -14.96 1.39 -9.61
N GLN A 76 -14.20 2.24 -10.30
CA GLN A 76 -13.50 1.94 -11.53
C GLN A 76 -12.00 1.80 -11.30
N ASP A 77 -11.40 0.77 -11.86
CA ASP A 77 -9.96 0.56 -11.81
C ASP A 77 -9.30 1.42 -12.90
N LEU A 78 -8.53 2.42 -12.46
CA LEU A 78 -7.81 3.35 -13.33
C LEU A 78 -6.44 2.81 -13.75
N TYR A 79 -5.85 1.97 -12.89
CA TYR A 79 -4.57 1.30 -13.12
C TYR A 79 -4.56 -0.02 -12.37
N GLU A 80 -4.01 -1.07 -13.00
CA GLU A 80 -3.81 -2.39 -12.41
C GLU A 80 -2.48 -2.97 -12.87
N ALA A 81 -1.75 -3.57 -11.95
CA ALA A 81 -0.55 -4.36 -12.20
C ALA A 81 -0.68 -5.70 -11.51
N THR A 82 -1.18 -6.68 -12.22
CA THR A 82 -1.43 -8.04 -11.70
C THR A 82 -0.32 -9.00 -12.11
N MET A 83 -0.05 -9.98 -11.26
CA MET A 83 0.87 -11.08 -11.56
C MET A 83 0.16 -12.10 -12.45
N PRO A 84 0.64 -12.35 -13.68
CA PRO A 84 0.10 -13.45 -14.51
C PRO A 84 0.18 -14.79 -13.78
N ARG A 85 -0.78 -15.69 -14.05
CA ARG A 85 -0.87 -16.98 -13.37
C ARG A 85 0.45 -17.78 -13.39
N ASP A 86 1.05 -17.94 -14.56
CA ASP A 86 2.30 -18.69 -14.68
C ASP A 86 3.45 -18.00 -13.94
N PHE A 87 3.41 -16.65 -13.84
CA PHE A 87 4.40 -15.87 -13.13
C PHE A 87 4.29 -16.08 -11.61
N TYR A 88 3.11 -15.92 -11.00
CA TYR A 88 3.00 -16.12 -9.55
C TYR A 88 3.23 -17.58 -9.13
N LEU A 89 2.85 -18.56 -9.96
CA LEU A 89 3.17 -19.97 -9.70
C LEU A 89 4.68 -20.22 -9.74
N SER A 90 5.38 -19.69 -10.76
CA SER A 90 6.85 -19.81 -10.83
C SER A 90 7.57 -19.06 -9.70
N THR A 91 7.03 -17.91 -9.29
CA THR A 91 7.51 -17.15 -8.13
C THR A 91 7.39 -17.99 -6.86
N PHE A 92 6.23 -18.62 -6.63
CA PHE A 92 6.03 -19.52 -5.50
C PHE A 92 7.02 -20.68 -5.47
N GLU A 93 7.21 -21.37 -6.61
CA GLU A 93 8.19 -22.46 -6.70
C GLU A 93 9.63 -21.97 -6.40
N LYS A 94 9.96 -20.74 -6.82
CA LYS A 94 11.24 -20.15 -6.50
C LYS A 94 11.36 -19.79 -5.01
N LEU A 95 10.32 -19.20 -4.41
CA LEU A 95 10.29 -18.90 -2.97
C LEU A 95 10.53 -20.14 -2.10
N LYS A 96 9.98 -21.28 -2.48
CA LYS A 96 10.21 -22.57 -1.77
C LYS A 96 11.68 -23.00 -1.72
N THR A 97 12.53 -22.45 -2.59
CA THR A 97 13.98 -22.73 -2.53
C THR A 97 14.73 -21.86 -1.53
N SER A 98 14.09 -20.86 -0.96
CA SER A 98 14.67 -20.01 0.08
C SER A 98 14.78 -20.79 1.40
N PRO A 99 15.91 -20.68 2.11
CA PRO A 99 16.04 -21.27 3.45
C PRO A 99 15.21 -20.54 4.52
N TYR A 100 14.63 -19.40 4.17
CA TYR A 100 13.90 -18.52 5.10
C TYR A 100 12.39 -18.56 4.90
N PHE A 101 11.92 -19.06 3.75
CA PHE A 101 10.50 -19.06 3.38
C PHE A 101 9.76 -20.26 3.98
N ASP A 102 8.58 -19.97 4.56
CA ASP A 102 7.64 -20.98 5.03
C ASP A 102 6.29 -20.80 4.31
N GLU A 103 5.93 -21.75 3.44
CA GLU A 103 4.67 -21.71 2.69
C GLU A 103 3.41 -21.70 3.57
N LYS A 104 3.53 -22.12 4.84
CA LYS A 104 2.44 -22.06 5.82
C LYS A 104 2.19 -20.65 6.38
N LYS A 105 3.12 -19.74 6.14
CA LYS A 105 3.07 -18.33 6.57
C LYS A 105 3.03 -17.39 5.38
N MET A 106 2.24 -17.72 4.39
CA MET A 106 2.12 -16.98 3.14
C MET A 106 0.66 -16.75 2.80
N LEU A 107 0.38 -15.59 2.21
CA LEU A 107 -0.91 -15.17 1.68
C LEU A 107 -0.71 -14.52 0.31
N LEU A 108 -1.58 -14.83 -0.64
CA LEU A 108 -1.67 -14.10 -1.91
C LEU A 108 -2.84 -13.14 -1.82
N THR A 109 -2.60 -11.86 -2.15
CA THR A 109 -3.68 -10.88 -2.24
C THR A 109 -4.17 -10.80 -3.67
N GLY A 110 -5.44 -11.12 -3.85
CA GLY A 110 -6.15 -11.02 -5.11
C GLY A 110 -7.18 -9.88 -5.09
N LYS A 111 -7.78 -9.65 -6.25
CA LYS A 111 -8.77 -8.59 -6.44
C LYS A 111 -10.07 -8.83 -5.68
N LYS A 112 -10.47 -10.09 -5.50
CA LYS A 112 -11.74 -10.50 -4.88
C LYS A 112 -11.55 -11.08 -3.48
N ALA A 113 -10.39 -11.67 -3.22
CA ALA A 113 -10.10 -12.36 -1.97
C ALA A 113 -8.60 -12.43 -1.71
N CYS A 114 -8.24 -12.74 -0.48
CA CYS A 114 -6.90 -13.19 -0.14
C CYS A 114 -6.89 -14.72 -0.08
N TYR A 115 -5.80 -15.35 -0.47
CA TYR A 115 -5.69 -16.79 -0.59
C TYR A 115 -4.55 -17.35 0.25
N VAL A 116 -4.84 -18.37 1.03
CA VAL A 116 -3.85 -19.14 1.79
C VAL A 116 -4.00 -20.64 1.45
N LEU A 117 -2.92 -21.41 1.56
CA LEU A 117 -3.00 -22.86 1.40
C LEU A 117 -3.79 -23.50 2.56
N ASP A 118 -4.43 -24.66 2.31
CA ASP A 118 -5.11 -25.44 3.35
C ASP A 118 -4.17 -25.83 4.51
N THR A 119 -2.86 -25.87 4.25
CA THR A 119 -1.80 -26.17 5.22
C THR A 119 -1.34 -24.96 6.02
N VAL A 120 -1.98 -23.80 5.88
CA VAL A 120 -1.62 -22.55 6.56
C VAL A 120 -1.46 -22.74 8.07
N ASP A 121 -0.48 -22.07 8.66
CA ASP A 121 -0.32 -21.97 10.12
C ASP A 121 -1.51 -21.21 10.72
N GLU A 122 -2.17 -21.80 11.71
CA GLU A 122 -3.38 -21.18 12.30
C GLU A 122 -3.08 -19.88 13.05
N THR A 123 -1.89 -19.72 13.63
CA THR A 123 -1.48 -18.46 14.27
C THR A 123 -1.28 -17.35 13.24
N TYR A 124 -0.62 -17.69 12.11
CA TYR A 124 -0.48 -16.78 10.98
C TYR A 124 -1.83 -16.42 10.37
N LEU A 125 -2.74 -17.37 10.22
CA LEU A 125 -4.09 -17.11 9.72
C LEU A 125 -4.86 -16.15 10.63
N MET A 126 -4.82 -16.37 11.94
CA MET A 126 -5.45 -15.48 12.93
C MET A 126 -4.86 -14.06 12.83
N PHE A 127 -3.55 -13.93 12.71
CA PHE A 127 -2.88 -12.64 12.52
C PHE A 127 -3.31 -11.98 11.20
N SER A 128 -3.35 -12.75 10.11
CA SER A 128 -3.73 -12.25 8.79
C SER A 128 -5.14 -11.66 8.74
N HIS A 129 -6.08 -12.18 9.51
CA HIS A 129 -7.45 -11.65 9.61
C HIS A 129 -7.56 -10.24 10.20
N HIS A 130 -6.50 -9.72 10.84
CA HIS A 130 -6.50 -8.33 11.33
C HIS A 130 -6.28 -7.31 10.21
N TYR A 131 -5.61 -7.73 9.12
CA TYR A 131 -5.18 -6.84 8.04
C TYR A 131 -5.85 -7.12 6.71
N ASN A 132 -6.39 -8.34 6.54
CA ASN A 132 -6.93 -8.80 5.26
C ASN A 132 -8.38 -9.22 5.39
N GLU A 133 -9.17 -8.81 4.41
CA GLU A 133 -10.58 -9.19 4.30
C GLU A 133 -10.73 -10.40 3.36
N ASN A 134 -11.80 -11.18 3.56
CA ASN A 134 -12.18 -12.28 2.68
C ASN A 134 -11.05 -13.30 2.41
N ILE A 135 -10.45 -13.86 3.48
CA ILE A 135 -9.41 -14.89 3.33
C ILE A 135 -10.06 -16.24 2.99
N GLN A 136 -9.60 -16.87 1.92
CA GLN A 136 -10.04 -18.16 1.43
C GLN A 136 -8.91 -19.20 1.48
N LYS A 137 -9.21 -20.41 1.95
CA LYS A 137 -8.28 -21.56 1.88
C LYS A 137 -8.41 -22.24 0.52
N VAL A 138 -7.27 -22.59 -0.06
CA VAL A 138 -7.18 -23.34 -1.34
C VAL A 138 -6.27 -24.56 -1.17
N ALA A 139 -6.59 -25.65 -1.86
CA ALA A 139 -5.74 -26.84 -1.84
C ALA A 139 -4.43 -26.62 -2.61
N SER A 140 -4.48 -25.82 -3.68
CA SER A 140 -3.32 -25.44 -4.49
C SER A 140 -3.47 -24.00 -4.97
N LEU A 141 -2.35 -23.28 -5.17
CA LEU A 141 -2.37 -21.97 -5.84
C LEU A 141 -2.85 -22.06 -7.29
N GLU A 142 -2.81 -23.24 -7.89
CA GLU A 142 -3.37 -23.51 -9.21
C GLU A 142 -4.90 -23.39 -9.26
N ASP A 143 -5.59 -23.54 -8.14
CA ASP A 143 -7.05 -23.43 -8.04
C ASP A 143 -7.54 -21.97 -8.02
N ILE A 144 -6.62 -21.02 -7.87
CA ILE A 144 -6.95 -19.58 -7.85
C ILE A 144 -7.32 -19.12 -9.27
N THR A 145 -8.50 -18.52 -9.38
CA THR A 145 -9.01 -17.93 -10.64
C THR A 145 -9.12 -16.41 -10.59
N ASP A 146 -8.57 -15.80 -9.54
CA ASP A 146 -8.55 -14.36 -9.33
C ASP A 146 -7.28 -13.71 -9.92
N GLU A 147 -7.31 -12.40 -10.06
CA GLU A 147 -6.16 -11.57 -10.43
C GLU A 147 -5.33 -11.31 -9.17
N ILE A 148 -4.06 -11.70 -9.19
CA ILE A 148 -3.17 -11.62 -8.01
C ILE A 148 -2.30 -10.37 -8.12
N PHE A 149 -2.19 -9.61 -7.02
CA PHE A 149 -1.38 -8.41 -6.93
C PHE A 149 -0.04 -8.66 -6.24
N LYS A 150 -0.03 -9.42 -5.15
CA LYS A 150 1.17 -9.64 -4.35
C LYS A 150 1.14 -10.94 -3.54
N PHE A 151 2.32 -11.34 -3.08
CA PHE A 151 2.47 -12.23 -1.94
C PHE A 151 2.72 -11.42 -0.68
N THR A 152 2.21 -11.87 0.45
CA THR A 152 2.64 -11.45 1.78
C THR A 152 3.12 -12.68 2.52
N THR A 153 4.32 -12.65 3.10
CA THR A 153 4.87 -13.78 3.84
C THR A 153 5.55 -13.31 5.12
N ASN A 154 5.46 -14.11 6.17
CA ASN A 154 6.12 -13.80 7.44
C ASN A 154 7.36 -14.65 7.62
N PHE A 155 8.39 -13.99 8.12
CA PHE A 155 9.65 -14.57 8.56
C PHE A 155 9.73 -14.55 10.09
N THR A 156 10.91 -14.48 10.66
CA THR A 156 11.14 -14.16 12.07
C THR A 156 11.84 -12.79 12.17
N GLU A 157 11.83 -12.19 13.34
CA GLU A 157 12.57 -10.94 13.59
C GLU A 157 14.06 -11.02 13.15
N GLU A 158 14.66 -12.20 13.32
CA GLU A 158 16.06 -12.45 12.97
C GLU A 158 16.28 -12.67 11.47
N THR A 159 15.24 -13.05 10.72
CA THR A 159 15.36 -13.49 9.31
C THR A 159 14.63 -12.59 8.31
N VAL A 160 13.89 -11.59 8.76
CA VAL A 160 13.09 -10.73 7.87
C VAL A 160 13.97 -9.96 6.88
N GLU A 161 15.04 -9.33 7.36
CA GLU A 161 15.96 -8.54 6.50
C GLU A 161 16.73 -9.43 5.51
N VAL A 162 17.26 -10.57 5.98
CA VAL A 162 17.97 -11.50 5.09
C VAL A 162 17.03 -12.23 4.14
N GLY A 163 15.79 -12.43 4.54
CA GLY A 163 14.73 -12.98 3.69
C GLY A 163 14.34 -12.02 2.58
N GLU A 164 14.15 -10.73 2.90
CA GLU A 164 13.90 -9.66 1.91
C GLU A 164 15.05 -9.58 0.90
N ALA A 165 16.29 -9.50 1.40
CA ALA A 165 17.48 -9.47 0.55
C ALA A 165 17.57 -10.70 -0.36
N TRP A 166 17.29 -11.89 0.17
CA TRP A 166 17.30 -13.14 -0.60
C TRP A 166 16.27 -13.11 -1.73
N VAL A 167 15.05 -12.66 -1.46
CA VAL A 167 14.00 -12.55 -2.50
C VAL A 167 14.43 -11.59 -3.59
N ASN A 168 14.90 -10.40 -3.22
CA ASN A 168 15.35 -9.37 -4.17
C ASN A 168 16.54 -9.82 -5.04
N GLU A 169 17.40 -10.69 -4.52
CA GLU A 169 18.55 -11.23 -5.28
C GLU A 169 18.19 -12.41 -6.18
N HIS A 170 17.27 -13.30 -5.73
CA HIS A 170 17.09 -14.61 -6.34
C HIS A 170 15.77 -14.79 -7.10
N VAL A 171 14.77 -13.92 -6.89
CA VAL A 171 13.45 -14.03 -7.53
C VAL A 171 13.29 -12.93 -8.56
N PRO A 172 13.49 -13.22 -9.86
CA PRO A 172 13.43 -12.19 -10.89
C PRO A 172 12.02 -11.67 -11.12
N GLY A 173 11.92 -10.38 -11.45
CA GLY A 173 10.67 -9.70 -11.80
C GLY A 173 9.78 -9.35 -10.61
N VAL A 174 10.27 -9.54 -9.40
CA VAL A 174 9.60 -9.10 -8.16
C VAL A 174 10.49 -8.19 -7.34
N LYS A 175 9.85 -7.41 -6.48
CA LYS A 175 10.47 -6.58 -5.44
C LYS A 175 9.84 -6.96 -4.11
N ALA A 176 10.68 -7.31 -3.17
CA ALA A 176 10.30 -7.57 -1.78
C ALA A 176 10.56 -6.33 -0.94
N MET A 177 9.67 -6.06 0.00
CA MET A 177 9.80 -4.96 0.95
C MET A 177 9.21 -5.34 2.30
N THR A 178 9.93 -5.04 3.37
CA THR A 178 9.42 -5.21 4.74
C THR A 178 8.30 -4.22 5.02
N THR A 179 7.19 -4.71 5.56
CA THR A 179 5.98 -3.91 5.84
C THR A 179 5.77 -3.63 7.32
N GLY A 180 6.72 -3.99 8.14
CA GLY A 180 6.72 -3.92 9.59
C GLY A 180 6.61 -5.29 10.24
N PHE A 181 7.03 -5.39 11.51
CA PHE A 181 7.17 -6.66 12.22
C PHE A 181 8.01 -7.69 11.43
N GLU A 182 7.47 -8.88 11.24
CA GLU A 182 8.13 -9.99 10.55
C GLU A 182 7.60 -10.19 9.12
N SER A 183 6.85 -9.22 8.58
CA SER A 183 6.12 -9.36 7.31
C SER A 183 6.83 -8.70 6.14
N ILE A 184 6.83 -9.39 5.01
CA ILE A 184 7.36 -8.93 3.72
C ILE A 184 6.25 -9.01 2.67
N ASP A 185 6.03 -7.90 1.96
CA ASP A 185 5.25 -7.88 0.72
C ASP A 185 6.18 -8.10 -0.48
N ILE A 186 5.75 -8.93 -1.42
CA ILE A 186 6.44 -9.22 -2.67
C ILE A 186 5.50 -8.83 -3.81
N VAL A 187 5.86 -7.77 -4.52
CA VAL A 187 5.11 -7.21 -5.65
C VAL A 187 5.91 -7.33 -6.96
N LEU A 188 5.31 -7.01 -8.09
CA LEU A 188 6.08 -6.86 -9.35
C LEU A 188 7.15 -5.77 -9.19
N ASP A 189 8.34 -5.98 -9.75
CA ASP A 189 9.52 -5.13 -9.55
C ASP A 189 9.34 -3.67 -9.99
N TYR A 190 8.43 -3.41 -10.93
CA TYR A 190 8.08 -2.08 -11.43
C TYR A 190 6.91 -1.43 -10.68
N VAL A 191 6.36 -2.07 -9.65
CA VAL A 191 5.21 -1.56 -8.87
C VAL A 191 5.69 -0.88 -7.62
N ASP A 192 5.23 0.34 -7.38
CA ASP A 192 5.29 1.07 -6.12
C ASP A 192 4.30 2.24 -6.10
N LYS A 193 4.16 2.92 -4.98
CA LYS A 193 3.26 4.07 -4.81
C LYS A 193 3.61 5.23 -5.74
N GLY A 194 4.90 5.42 -6.08
CA GLY A 194 5.36 6.46 -7.00
C GLY A 194 4.92 6.19 -8.44
N VAL A 195 5.06 4.97 -8.93
CA VAL A 195 4.53 4.57 -10.25
C VAL A 195 3.01 4.77 -10.29
N ALA A 196 2.30 4.32 -9.27
CA ALA A 196 0.84 4.42 -9.22
C ALA A 196 0.36 5.89 -9.24
N ILE A 197 1.02 6.79 -8.51
CA ILE A 197 0.63 8.21 -8.48
C ILE A 197 0.94 8.92 -9.80
N VAL A 198 2.03 8.54 -10.49
CA VAL A 198 2.34 9.03 -11.84
C VAL A 198 1.28 8.57 -12.84
N GLU A 199 0.88 7.30 -12.82
CA GLU A 199 -0.17 6.80 -13.69
C GLU A 199 -1.54 7.44 -13.38
N LEU A 200 -1.85 7.67 -12.10
CA LEU A 200 -3.04 8.41 -11.69
C LEU A 200 -3.02 9.86 -12.21
N ALA A 201 -1.91 10.58 -12.03
CA ALA A 201 -1.77 11.96 -12.50
C ALA A 201 -1.97 12.05 -14.02
N LYS A 202 -1.39 11.12 -14.80
CA LYS A 202 -1.63 11.02 -16.26
C LYS A 202 -3.12 10.84 -16.59
N LYS A 203 -3.83 9.96 -15.86
CA LYS A 203 -5.28 9.72 -16.08
C LYS A 203 -6.12 10.95 -15.75
N LEU A 204 -5.70 11.76 -14.79
CA LEU A 204 -6.36 13.00 -14.39
C LEU A 204 -5.90 14.23 -15.19
N ASN A 205 -4.94 14.07 -16.13
CA ASN A 205 -4.29 15.15 -16.90
C ASN A 205 -3.66 16.22 -15.98
N LEU A 206 -2.93 15.77 -14.96
CA LEU A 206 -2.22 16.62 -14.01
C LEU A 206 -0.71 16.52 -14.22
N ASP A 207 -0.02 17.65 -14.06
CA ASP A 207 1.43 17.71 -13.93
C ASP A 207 1.83 17.39 -12.48
N MET A 208 3.02 16.82 -12.28
CA MET A 208 3.48 16.45 -10.94
C MET A 208 3.63 17.66 -9.99
N ASP A 209 3.85 18.87 -10.51
CA ASP A 209 3.83 20.13 -9.76
C ASP A 209 2.44 20.48 -9.16
N GLN A 210 1.41 19.75 -9.56
CA GLN A 210 0.06 19.88 -9.01
C GLN A 210 -0.27 18.81 -7.99
N VAL A 211 0.70 17.93 -7.68
CA VAL A 211 0.53 16.76 -6.79
C VAL A 211 1.31 16.99 -5.50
N MET A 212 0.60 16.86 -4.39
CA MET A 212 1.17 16.80 -3.04
C MET A 212 1.05 15.39 -2.51
N ALA A 213 2.09 14.91 -1.81
CA ALA A 213 2.03 13.62 -1.15
C ALA A 213 2.61 13.68 0.27
N PHE A 214 2.02 12.88 1.16
CA PHE A 214 2.47 12.66 2.53
C PHE A 214 2.94 11.22 2.68
N GLY A 215 4.09 11.03 3.30
CA GLY A 215 4.68 9.71 3.55
C GLY A 215 5.74 9.75 4.63
N ASP A 216 6.01 8.61 5.26
CA ASP A 216 6.96 8.51 6.36
C ASP A 216 7.99 7.39 6.22
N ASN A 217 7.78 6.40 5.35
CA ASN A 217 8.57 5.18 5.30
C ASN A 217 9.16 4.90 3.89
N LEU A 218 10.03 3.89 3.79
CA LEU A 218 10.75 3.57 2.56
C LEU A 218 9.84 3.12 1.40
N ASN A 219 8.66 2.57 1.67
CA ASN A 219 7.67 2.28 0.63
C ASN A 219 7.04 3.54 0.02
N ASP A 220 7.23 4.72 0.65
CA ASP A 220 6.81 6.03 0.13
C ASP A 220 7.92 6.73 -0.67
N LEU A 221 9.16 6.24 -0.58
CA LEU A 221 10.34 6.93 -1.10
C LEU A 221 10.16 7.41 -2.54
N HIS A 222 9.73 6.51 -3.43
CA HIS A 222 9.54 6.86 -4.83
C HIS A 222 8.35 7.83 -5.02
N MET A 223 7.27 7.69 -4.26
CA MET A 223 6.16 8.63 -4.26
C MET A 223 6.63 10.05 -3.89
N MET A 224 7.41 10.16 -2.81
CA MET A 224 7.98 11.43 -2.36
C MET A 224 8.99 12.04 -3.35
N GLN A 225 9.70 11.20 -4.14
CA GLN A 225 10.64 11.67 -5.16
C GLN A 225 9.98 12.24 -6.41
N VAL A 226 8.79 11.73 -6.79
CA VAL A 226 8.17 12.09 -8.07
C VAL A 226 7.15 13.21 -7.97
N VAL A 227 6.58 13.47 -6.79
CA VAL A 227 5.59 14.54 -6.60
C VAL A 227 6.26 15.91 -6.50
N GLY A 228 5.54 16.95 -6.91
CA GLY A 228 6.04 18.33 -6.84
C GLY A 228 6.08 18.89 -5.42
N HIS A 229 5.24 18.36 -4.49
CA HIS A 229 5.14 18.84 -3.11
C HIS A 229 5.17 17.66 -2.12
N PRO A 230 6.37 17.11 -1.83
CA PRO A 230 6.52 16.07 -0.81
C PRO A 230 6.47 16.70 0.60
N VAL A 231 5.62 16.14 1.48
CA VAL A 231 5.44 16.57 2.88
C VAL A 231 5.64 15.37 3.79
N ALA A 232 6.42 15.51 4.85
CA ALA A 232 6.70 14.43 5.79
C ALA A 232 6.28 14.80 7.23
N PRO A 233 5.67 13.89 7.99
CA PRO A 233 5.53 14.07 9.43
C PRO A 233 6.90 13.94 10.11
N GLU A 234 7.10 14.57 11.27
CA GLU A 234 8.40 14.59 11.98
C GLU A 234 8.89 13.20 12.44
N ASN A 235 7.99 12.21 12.50
CA ASN A 235 8.35 10.80 12.80
C ASN A 235 8.85 10.03 11.59
N ALA A 236 8.87 10.63 10.39
CA ALA A 236 9.31 9.97 9.17
C ALA A 236 10.78 9.54 9.25
N ARG A 237 11.14 8.54 8.46
CA ARG A 237 12.52 8.11 8.32
C ARG A 237 13.42 9.21 7.77
N PRO A 238 14.71 9.22 8.12
CA PRO A 238 15.66 10.24 7.64
C PRO A 238 15.63 10.41 6.11
N GLU A 239 15.56 9.31 5.36
CA GLU A 239 15.53 9.32 3.89
C GLU A 239 14.29 10.03 3.33
N ILE A 240 13.17 9.99 4.03
CA ILE A 240 11.94 10.69 3.66
C ILE A 240 12.02 12.16 4.07
N LEU A 241 12.54 12.45 5.27
CA LEU A 241 12.75 13.81 5.75
C LEU A 241 13.67 14.62 4.83
N GLU A 242 14.71 13.97 4.25
CA GLU A 242 15.63 14.61 3.28
C GLU A 242 14.94 15.00 1.96
N LEU A 243 13.88 14.31 1.56
CA LEU A 243 13.13 14.59 0.35
C LEU A 243 12.01 15.63 0.56
N ALA A 244 11.55 15.77 1.79
CA ALA A 244 10.37 16.60 2.09
C ALA A 244 10.65 18.08 1.84
N GLU A 245 9.76 18.75 1.06
CA GLU A 245 9.71 20.20 0.95
C GLU A 245 9.28 20.84 2.28
N THR A 246 8.40 20.15 3.00
CA THR A 246 7.87 20.59 4.30
C THR A 246 7.84 19.43 5.28
N VAL A 247 8.31 19.68 6.51
CA VAL A 247 8.17 18.75 7.64
C VAL A 247 7.10 19.32 8.57
N ILE A 248 6.09 18.52 8.86
CA ILE A 248 4.95 18.87 9.73
C ILE A 248 5.06 18.16 11.07
N GLY A 249 4.15 18.41 12.01
CA GLY A 249 4.13 17.75 13.32
C GLY A 249 3.96 16.23 13.24
N HIS A 250 4.04 15.57 14.39
CA HIS A 250 3.97 14.11 14.50
C HIS A 250 2.59 13.58 14.05
N HIS A 251 2.56 12.40 13.38
CA HIS A 251 1.30 11.79 12.89
C HIS A 251 0.27 11.55 14.00
N LYS A 252 0.73 11.21 15.23
CA LYS A 252 -0.14 10.99 16.41
C LYS A 252 -1.04 12.19 16.74
N ASP A 253 -0.63 13.40 16.37
CA ASP A 253 -1.36 14.63 16.60
C ASP A 253 -2.27 14.98 15.41
N GLN A 254 -2.46 14.04 14.48
CA GLN A 254 -3.21 14.21 13.23
C GLN A 254 -2.74 15.42 12.41
N SER A 255 -1.43 15.62 12.37
CA SER A 255 -0.77 16.76 11.72
C SER A 255 -1.02 16.81 10.20
N VAL A 256 -1.17 15.65 9.56
CA VAL A 256 -1.44 15.56 8.11
C VAL A 256 -2.80 16.17 7.77
N ILE A 257 -3.87 15.76 8.45
CA ILE A 257 -5.20 16.33 8.18
C ILE A 257 -5.26 17.81 8.57
N ALA A 258 -4.55 18.22 9.63
CA ALA A 258 -4.46 19.63 10.01
C ALA A 258 -3.78 20.47 8.93
N TYR A 259 -2.70 19.99 8.33
CA TYR A 259 -2.01 20.65 7.22
C TYR A 259 -2.87 20.71 5.96
N MET A 260 -3.59 19.62 5.64
CA MET A 260 -4.50 19.54 4.50
C MET A 260 -5.65 20.57 4.58
N GLU A 261 -6.13 20.91 5.80
CA GLU A 261 -7.19 21.91 6.02
C GLU A 261 -6.75 23.33 5.67
N GLU A 262 -5.44 23.60 5.57
CA GLU A 262 -4.89 24.90 5.22
C GLU A 262 -4.77 25.11 3.70
N LEU A 263 -4.94 24.04 2.89
CA LEU A 263 -4.88 24.10 1.42
C LEU A 263 -6.21 24.63 0.83
#